data_94878350087be24ad72a643f545df5b4
#
_entry.id   94878350087be24ad72a643f545df5b4
#
_cell.length_a   1.000
_cell.length_b   1.000
_cell.length_c   1.000
_cell.angle_alpha   90.00
_cell.angle_beta   90.00
_cell.angle_gamma   90.00
#
_symmetry.space_group_name_H-M   'P 1'
#
loop_
_entity.id
_entity.type
_entity.pdbx_description
1 polymer ?
#
loop_
_entity_poly.entity_id
_entity_poly.type
_entity_poly.pdbx_seq_one_letter_code
_entity_poly.pdbx_strand_id
1 'polypeptide(L)'
;VLALSTNTWHAYNDFGGPNLYTGGTHVALQRPMAAGYLYKPPGKGRRVTGTGSPDPQNAAHVGYVAINHLSGYAGSAGWPDWELPFIEWAERQGFEIGVCTNVDLAEHPEVLDGAGLYLSVGHDEYWSKGMRDTVEAFVARGGNAAFFSGNTSLWQVRMEGDDHDVMVGYKAFFKNDPLLGTAREAEVTTFWSDVVVGRPENAMTGVSFTRGGYHRIGRNVTSGLGGYTVHRAGHWIFDGTGVGYGDVLGASATVVGYECDGCEFTYRDGLPYATGEDGTPSTFEILGTCPTQHFTRETAPRPPKPGEPSELEYIASRVFGTREPEAMERIRHGHAVLGAFTNDAGATVLTSGSTDWAHGLAARDPQIEQITRNVLTRLG
;
A
#
# COMPACT_ATOMS: atom_id res chain seq x y z
N VAL A 1 -12.35 12.64 -1.92
CA VAL A 1 -11.54 12.95 -0.72
C VAL A 1 -10.33 12.03 -0.69
N LEU A 2 -9.14 12.59 -0.47
CA LEU A 2 -7.89 11.86 -0.29
C LEU A 2 -7.54 11.81 1.21
N ALA A 3 -7.40 10.61 1.75
CA ALA A 3 -6.87 10.43 3.09
C ALA A 3 -5.33 10.40 3.04
N LEU A 4 -4.68 11.31 3.75
CA LEU A 4 -3.23 11.33 3.89
C LEU A 4 -2.80 10.20 4.84
N SER A 5 -1.78 9.44 4.45
CA SER A 5 -1.28 8.26 5.18
C SER A 5 -0.53 8.64 6.47
N THR A 6 -1.14 9.50 7.31
CA THR A 6 -0.49 10.09 8.49
C THR A 6 -0.12 9.06 9.55
N ASN A 7 -0.89 7.97 9.69
CA ASN A 7 -0.52 6.87 10.57
C ASN A 7 0.79 6.21 10.11
N THR A 8 0.94 6.00 8.79
CA THR A 8 2.18 5.48 8.21
C THR A 8 3.33 6.44 8.44
N TRP A 9 3.13 7.76 8.28
CA TRP A 9 4.17 8.74 8.59
C TRP A 9 4.64 8.63 10.03
N HIS A 10 3.71 8.55 11.00
CA HIS A 10 4.04 8.41 12.42
C HIS A 10 4.69 7.07 12.75
N ALA A 11 4.28 5.98 12.09
CA ALA A 11 4.86 4.65 12.27
C ALA A 11 6.35 4.59 11.89
N TYR A 12 6.76 5.39 10.90
CA TYR A 12 8.14 5.49 10.42
C TYR A 12 8.92 6.65 11.04
N ASN A 13 8.27 7.59 11.73
CA ASN A 13 8.93 8.74 12.33
C ASN A 13 9.72 8.35 13.58
N ASP A 14 11.04 8.45 13.53
CA ASP A 14 11.93 8.24 14.67
C ASP A 14 12.51 9.56 15.26
N PHE A 15 12.02 10.70 14.80
CA PHE A 15 12.37 12.00 15.36
C PHE A 15 11.62 12.22 16.68
N GLY A 16 12.35 12.48 17.74
CA GLY A 16 11.78 12.71 19.08
C GLY A 16 11.43 11.44 19.87
N GLY A 17 11.76 10.25 19.37
CA GLY A 17 11.57 8.98 20.09
C GLY A 17 11.56 7.76 19.17
N PRO A 18 11.44 6.54 19.72
CA PRO A 18 11.38 5.33 18.91
C PRO A 18 10.11 5.31 18.06
N ASN A 19 10.22 4.70 16.89
CA ASN A 19 9.09 4.39 16.00
C ASN A 19 8.73 2.90 16.08
N LEU A 20 7.78 2.43 15.27
CA LEU A 20 7.36 1.02 15.26
C LEU A 20 8.42 0.04 14.72
N TYR A 21 9.59 0.52 14.27
CA TYR A 21 10.71 -0.28 13.79
C TYR A 21 11.93 -0.22 14.69
N THR A 22 11.98 0.77 15.58
CA THR A 22 13.13 1.00 16.49
C THR A 22 12.83 0.65 17.95
N GLY A 23 11.80 -0.16 18.19
CA GLY A 23 11.44 -0.69 19.51
C GLY A 23 10.23 -0.03 20.16
N GLY A 24 9.58 0.93 19.49
CA GLY A 24 8.32 1.51 19.94
C GLY A 24 7.13 0.60 19.60
N THR A 25 6.15 0.51 20.51
CA THR A 25 4.84 -0.11 20.28
C THR A 25 3.73 0.92 20.43
N HIS A 26 4.02 2.08 20.98
CA HIS A 26 3.11 3.20 21.19
C HIS A 26 3.77 4.45 20.63
N VAL A 27 3.11 5.11 19.70
CA VAL A 27 3.62 6.29 18.99
C VAL A 27 2.63 7.44 19.14
N ALA A 28 3.06 8.52 19.80
CA ALA A 28 2.24 9.71 19.93
C ALA A 28 2.12 10.44 18.59
N LEU A 29 0.91 10.79 18.18
CA LEU A 29 0.66 11.52 16.95
C LEU A 29 1.02 13.01 17.05
N GLN A 30 1.07 13.55 18.26
CA GLN A 30 1.40 14.96 18.49
C GLN A 30 2.89 15.26 18.54
N ARG A 31 3.76 14.27 18.42
CA ARG A 31 5.20 14.53 18.41
C ARG A 31 5.67 15.11 17.06
N PRO A 32 6.74 15.92 17.05
CA PRO A 32 7.27 16.50 15.82
C PRO A 32 7.78 15.41 14.86
N MET A 33 7.74 15.70 13.56
CA MET A 33 8.28 14.84 12.51
C MET A 33 9.61 15.37 11.99
N ALA A 34 10.45 14.48 11.47
CA ALA A 34 11.62 14.87 10.70
C ALA A 34 11.19 15.68 9.46
N ALA A 35 11.98 16.67 9.08
CA ALA A 35 11.66 17.56 7.95
C ALA A 35 11.37 16.81 6.63
N GLY A 36 12.03 15.66 6.41
CA GLY A 36 11.85 14.84 5.22
C GLY A 36 10.44 14.26 5.02
N TYR A 37 9.60 14.22 6.06
CA TYR A 37 8.20 13.81 5.94
C TYR A 37 7.29 14.89 5.35
N LEU A 38 7.68 16.15 5.49
CA LEU A 38 6.86 17.30 5.10
C LEU A 38 7.44 18.03 3.88
N TYR A 39 8.75 17.95 3.68
CA TYR A 39 9.43 18.68 2.63
C TYR A 39 10.66 17.93 2.11
N LYS A 40 10.79 17.89 0.80
CA LYS A 40 12.00 17.47 0.09
C LYS A 40 12.24 18.39 -1.11
N PRO A 41 13.42 19.04 -1.20
CA PRO A 41 13.69 19.95 -2.30
C PRO A 41 13.60 19.26 -3.66
N PRO A 42 13.18 19.95 -4.72
CA PRO A 42 13.22 19.43 -6.09
C PRO A 42 14.60 18.91 -6.47
N GLY A 43 14.66 17.84 -7.25
CA GLY A 43 15.91 17.23 -7.72
C GLY A 43 16.69 16.42 -6.68
N LYS A 44 16.16 16.24 -5.47
CA LYS A 44 16.78 15.41 -4.42
C LYS A 44 16.41 13.92 -4.55
N GLY A 45 15.88 13.56 -5.68
CA GLY A 45 15.53 12.17 -5.99
C GLY A 45 14.37 11.62 -5.19
N ARG A 46 14.06 10.38 -5.44
CA ARG A 46 13.03 9.62 -4.73
C ARG A 46 13.57 8.24 -4.40
N ARG A 47 12.96 7.57 -3.44
CA ARG A 47 13.23 6.17 -3.18
C ARG A 47 12.60 5.34 -4.31
N VAL A 48 13.42 4.81 -5.20
CA VAL A 48 12.97 3.95 -6.30
C VAL A 48 13.14 2.48 -5.95
N THR A 49 14.20 2.21 -5.16
CA THR A 49 14.51 0.85 -4.72
C THR A 49 15.28 0.94 -3.40
N GLY A 50 15.53 -0.20 -2.74
CA GLY A 50 16.36 -0.24 -1.55
C GLY A 50 17.80 0.24 -1.80
N THR A 51 18.55 0.35 -0.72
CA THR A 51 19.98 0.74 -0.75
C THR A 51 20.78 -0.10 -1.74
N GLY A 52 21.61 0.55 -2.56
CA GLY A 52 22.47 -0.12 -3.56
C GLY A 52 21.89 -0.21 -4.96
N SER A 53 20.72 0.39 -5.22
CA SER A 53 20.21 0.53 -6.59
C SER A 53 21.11 1.46 -7.42
N PRO A 54 21.37 1.11 -8.68
CA PRO A 54 22.08 1.98 -9.60
C PRO A 54 21.23 3.16 -10.13
N ASP A 55 19.95 3.26 -9.75
CA ASP A 55 19.07 4.31 -10.20
C ASP A 55 19.55 5.69 -9.69
N PRO A 56 19.76 6.69 -10.58
CA PRO A 56 20.23 8.01 -10.19
C PRO A 56 19.29 8.73 -9.20
N GLN A 57 17.98 8.49 -9.27
CA GLN A 57 16.99 9.05 -8.33
C GLN A 57 17.21 8.51 -6.93
N ASN A 58 17.47 7.20 -6.80
CA ASN A 58 17.78 6.59 -5.53
C ASN A 58 19.10 7.11 -4.94
N ALA A 59 20.13 7.27 -5.75
CA ALA A 59 21.41 7.83 -5.30
C ALA A 59 21.27 9.28 -4.79
N ALA A 60 20.50 10.10 -5.48
CA ALA A 60 20.20 11.47 -5.06
C ALA A 60 19.39 11.51 -3.75
N HIS A 61 18.42 10.60 -3.60
CA HIS A 61 17.64 10.46 -2.36
C HIS A 61 18.52 10.05 -1.17
N VAL A 62 19.35 9.02 -1.33
CA VAL A 62 20.28 8.56 -0.29
C VAL A 62 21.25 9.68 0.12
N GLY A 63 21.78 10.42 -0.84
CA GLY A 63 22.64 11.59 -0.58
C GLY A 63 21.91 12.67 0.22
N TYR A 64 20.68 12.99 -0.15
CA TYR A 64 19.85 13.96 0.59
C TYR A 64 19.60 13.53 2.04
N VAL A 65 19.20 12.27 2.26
CA VAL A 65 18.98 11.71 3.59
C VAL A 65 20.26 11.80 4.44
N ALA A 66 21.41 11.40 3.88
CA ALA A 66 22.69 11.43 4.61
C ALA A 66 23.16 12.85 4.99
N ILE A 67 23.10 13.80 4.05
CA ILE A 67 23.54 15.19 4.26
C ILE A 67 22.66 15.90 5.30
N ASN A 68 21.37 15.58 5.32
CA ASN A 68 20.43 16.21 6.24
C ASN A 68 20.27 15.44 7.57
N HIS A 69 21.09 14.42 7.80
CA HIS A 69 21.01 13.56 9.00
C HIS A 69 19.62 12.98 9.25
N LEU A 70 18.88 12.71 8.19
CA LEU A 70 17.58 12.07 8.28
C LEU A 70 17.77 10.57 8.49
N SER A 71 16.82 9.96 9.16
CA SER A 71 16.74 8.50 9.25
C SER A 71 16.45 7.87 7.89
N GLY A 72 16.91 6.63 7.69
CA GLY A 72 16.53 5.83 6.53
C GLY A 72 15.02 5.56 6.44
N TYR A 73 14.31 5.68 7.55
CA TYR A 73 12.86 5.54 7.61
C TYR A 73 12.11 6.71 6.96
N ALA A 74 12.69 7.91 6.94
CA ALA A 74 12.09 9.08 6.31
C ALA A 74 11.83 8.94 4.79
N GLY A 75 12.45 7.95 4.13
CA GLY A 75 12.19 7.63 2.73
C GLY A 75 11.08 6.62 2.50
N SER A 76 10.49 6.06 3.57
CA SER A 76 9.45 5.04 3.49
C SER A 76 8.05 5.57 3.72
N ALA A 77 7.91 6.84 4.06
CA ALA A 77 6.62 7.49 4.31
C ALA A 77 6.75 9.00 4.12
N GLY A 78 5.64 9.70 3.99
CA GLY A 78 5.58 11.15 4.01
C GLY A 78 5.08 11.78 2.73
N TRP A 79 4.56 12.98 2.90
CA TRP A 79 3.94 13.82 1.90
C TRP A 79 4.72 13.97 0.56
N PRO A 80 6.06 14.22 0.56
CA PRO A 80 6.77 14.56 -0.67
C PRO A 80 6.93 13.43 -1.66
N ASP A 81 6.77 12.17 -1.23
CA ASP A 81 7.13 11.03 -2.06
C ASP A 81 5.97 10.55 -2.95
N TRP A 82 4.71 10.67 -2.48
CA TRP A 82 3.55 10.13 -3.19
C TRP A 82 2.35 11.07 -3.23
N GLU A 83 1.86 11.56 -2.08
CA GLU A 83 0.63 12.34 -2.04
C GLU A 83 0.81 13.70 -2.73
N LEU A 84 1.93 14.40 -2.49
CA LEU A 84 2.20 15.68 -3.13
C LEU A 84 2.23 15.60 -4.67
N PRO A 85 2.98 14.68 -5.30
CA PRO A 85 2.94 14.52 -6.76
C PRO A 85 1.56 14.23 -7.31
N PHE A 86 0.74 13.46 -6.60
CA PHE A 86 -0.61 13.16 -7.00
C PHE A 86 -1.50 14.42 -6.96
N ILE A 87 -1.47 15.17 -5.87
CA ILE A 87 -2.26 16.39 -5.71
C ILE A 87 -1.81 17.45 -6.71
N GLU A 88 -0.51 17.70 -6.86
CA GLU A 88 0.01 18.65 -7.86
C GLU A 88 -0.44 18.30 -9.28
N TRP A 89 -0.51 17.00 -9.60
CA TRP A 89 -1.02 16.56 -10.89
C TRP A 89 -2.54 16.81 -10.98
N ALA A 90 -3.32 16.42 -9.98
CA ALA A 90 -4.76 16.57 -9.97
C ALA A 90 -5.18 18.05 -10.11
N GLU A 91 -4.55 18.94 -9.35
CA GLU A 91 -4.78 20.40 -9.44
C GLU A 91 -4.45 20.94 -10.85
N ARG A 92 -3.32 20.54 -11.45
CA ARG A 92 -2.99 20.91 -12.84
C ARG A 92 -4.01 20.42 -13.86
N GLN A 93 -4.73 19.32 -13.57
CA GLN A 93 -5.78 18.79 -14.43
C GLN A 93 -7.17 19.44 -14.12
N GLY A 94 -7.26 20.29 -13.10
CA GLY A 94 -8.48 20.99 -12.71
C GLY A 94 -9.40 20.18 -11.79
N PHE A 95 -8.90 19.10 -11.17
CA PHE A 95 -9.65 18.36 -10.15
C PHE A 95 -9.52 19.05 -8.80
N GLU A 96 -10.63 19.15 -8.08
CA GLU A 96 -10.67 19.59 -6.69
C GLU A 96 -10.56 18.37 -5.78
N ILE A 97 -9.51 18.32 -4.96
CA ILE A 97 -9.24 17.22 -4.04
C ILE A 97 -9.36 17.75 -2.60
N GLY A 98 -10.41 17.31 -1.90
CA GLY A 98 -10.49 17.46 -0.43
C GLY A 98 -9.51 16.49 0.24
N VAL A 99 -8.90 16.89 1.34
CA VAL A 99 -7.97 16.04 2.10
C VAL A 99 -8.43 15.88 3.54
N CYS A 100 -8.13 14.69 4.12
CA CYS A 100 -8.29 14.41 5.54
C CYS A 100 -7.07 13.61 6.04
N THR A 101 -6.88 13.52 7.34
CA THR A 101 -5.90 12.63 7.96
C THR A 101 -6.50 11.26 8.22
N ASN A 102 -5.66 10.27 8.57
CA ASN A 102 -6.16 8.97 9.01
C ASN A 102 -6.99 9.05 10.31
N VAL A 103 -6.68 10.01 11.18
CA VAL A 103 -7.46 10.24 12.42
C VAL A 103 -8.84 10.82 12.06
N ASP A 104 -8.90 11.83 11.18
CA ASP A 104 -10.18 12.36 10.71
C ASP A 104 -11.04 11.25 10.10
N LEU A 105 -10.46 10.41 9.27
CA LEU A 105 -11.17 9.30 8.64
C LEU A 105 -11.70 8.28 9.68
N ALA A 106 -10.97 8.06 10.78
CA ALA A 106 -11.35 7.12 11.83
C ALA A 106 -12.46 7.66 12.75
N GLU A 107 -12.35 8.94 13.13
CA GLU A 107 -13.18 9.54 14.18
C GLU A 107 -14.33 10.39 13.61
N HIS A 108 -14.21 10.83 12.37
CA HIS A 108 -15.12 11.73 11.67
C HIS A 108 -15.55 11.16 10.32
N PRO A 109 -16.33 10.03 10.29
CA PRO A 109 -16.75 9.40 9.02
C PRO A 109 -17.52 10.35 8.08
N GLU A 110 -18.07 11.44 8.60
CA GLU A 110 -18.72 12.51 7.83
C GLU A 110 -17.77 13.27 6.90
N VAL A 111 -16.45 13.11 7.02
CA VAL A 111 -15.48 13.69 6.06
C VAL A 111 -15.67 13.15 4.64
N LEU A 112 -16.35 12.02 4.51
CA LEU A 112 -16.72 11.43 3.22
C LEU A 112 -18.13 11.82 2.76
N ASP A 113 -18.87 12.63 3.52
CA ASP A 113 -20.22 13.04 3.13
C ASP A 113 -20.17 13.97 1.92
N GLY A 114 -20.96 13.64 0.90
CA GLY A 114 -20.97 14.37 -0.36
C GLY A 114 -19.80 14.06 -1.30
N ALA A 115 -18.83 13.25 -0.90
CA ALA A 115 -17.80 12.78 -1.80
C ALA A 115 -18.33 11.68 -2.73
N GLY A 116 -17.93 11.70 -4.01
CA GLY A 116 -18.14 10.58 -4.94
C GLY A 116 -17.07 9.51 -4.83
N LEU A 117 -15.84 9.91 -4.45
CA LEU A 117 -14.67 9.05 -4.49
C LEU A 117 -13.79 9.22 -3.24
N TYR A 118 -13.46 8.10 -2.60
CA TYR A 118 -12.38 7.97 -1.63
C TYR A 118 -11.06 7.66 -2.34
N LEU A 119 -9.97 8.32 -1.93
CA LEU A 119 -8.62 8.12 -2.49
C LEU A 119 -7.63 7.77 -1.38
N SER A 120 -6.82 6.74 -1.63
CA SER A 120 -5.57 6.42 -0.92
C SER A 120 -4.42 6.45 -1.94
N VAL A 121 -3.29 7.05 -1.58
CA VAL A 121 -2.16 7.26 -2.50
C VAL A 121 -0.84 6.95 -1.80
N GLY A 122 0.02 6.20 -2.47
CA GLY A 122 1.39 5.93 -2.02
C GLY A 122 1.49 4.80 -1.02
N HIS A 123 2.17 5.01 0.09
CA HIS A 123 2.40 4.01 1.13
C HIS A 123 1.41 4.19 2.27
N ASP A 124 0.37 3.37 2.35
CA ASP A 124 -0.76 3.52 3.29
C ASP A 124 -0.95 2.26 4.15
N GLU A 125 0.03 1.97 4.99
CA GLU A 125 0.27 0.66 5.62
C GLU A 125 -0.50 0.43 6.93
N TYR A 126 -0.75 1.51 7.74
CA TYR A 126 -1.23 1.40 9.12
C TYR A 126 -2.66 1.89 9.27
N TRP A 127 -3.59 0.94 9.38
CA TRP A 127 -5.02 1.25 9.44
C TRP A 127 -5.63 0.87 10.78
N SER A 128 -6.39 1.79 11.37
CA SER A 128 -7.25 1.48 12.53
C SER A 128 -8.57 0.85 12.08
N LYS A 129 -9.26 0.23 13.04
CA LYS A 129 -10.61 -0.31 12.81
C LYS A 129 -11.59 0.78 12.35
N GLY A 130 -11.51 1.99 12.97
CA GLY A 130 -12.37 3.12 12.59
C GLY A 130 -12.20 3.53 11.13
N MET A 131 -10.95 3.69 10.65
CA MET A 131 -10.67 3.99 9.24
C MET A 131 -11.30 2.96 8.31
N ARG A 132 -11.09 1.68 8.61
CA ARG A 132 -11.56 0.60 7.77
C ARG A 132 -13.07 0.50 7.74
N ASP A 133 -13.73 0.63 8.90
CA ASP A 133 -15.19 0.64 9.01
C ASP A 133 -15.78 1.81 8.23
N THR A 134 -15.16 2.99 8.27
CA THR A 134 -15.59 4.18 7.53
C THR A 134 -15.54 3.99 6.01
N VAL A 135 -14.42 3.49 5.49
CA VAL A 135 -14.25 3.27 4.04
C VAL A 135 -15.15 2.13 3.54
N GLU A 136 -15.23 1.01 4.26
CA GLU A 136 -16.12 -0.09 3.89
C GLU A 136 -17.59 0.34 3.92
N ALA A 137 -18.02 1.13 4.93
CA ALA A 137 -19.37 1.68 4.99
C ALA A 137 -19.65 2.69 3.86
N PHE A 138 -18.65 3.52 3.49
CA PHE A 138 -18.76 4.42 2.35
C PHE A 138 -18.98 3.65 1.04
N VAL A 139 -18.20 2.61 0.79
CA VAL A 139 -18.33 1.76 -0.41
C VAL A 139 -19.64 0.97 -0.37
N ALA A 140 -20.08 0.47 0.79
CA ALA A 140 -21.33 -0.27 0.92
C ALA A 140 -22.57 0.59 0.62
N ARG A 141 -22.52 1.92 0.83
CA ARG A 141 -23.63 2.84 0.49
C ARG A 141 -23.53 3.48 -0.92
N GLY A 142 -22.60 2.99 -1.76
CA GLY A 142 -22.48 3.38 -3.17
C GLY A 142 -21.36 4.37 -3.48
N GLY A 143 -20.56 4.78 -2.48
CA GLY A 143 -19.37 5.60 -2.71
C GLY A 143 -18.24 4.81 -3.37
N ASN A 144 -17.53 5.41 -4.30
CA ASN A 144 -16.41 4.76 -5.00
C ASN A 144 -15.10 4.86 -4.22
N ALA A 145 -14.17 3.93 -4.45
CA ALA A 145 -12.84 4.00 -3.85
C ALA A 145 -11.74 3.73 -4.91
N ALA A 146 -10.65 4.48 -4.84
CA ALA A 146 -9.46 4.21 -5.65
C ALA A 146 -8.21 4.21 -4.76
N PHE A 147 -7.57 3.06 -4.71
CA PHE A 147 -6.33 2.82 -3.99
C PHE A 147 -5.16 2.89 -4.98
N PHE A 148 -4.62 4.09 -5.18
CA PHE A 148 -3.36 4.32 -5.89
C PHE A 148 -2.18 4.16 -4.93
N SER A 149 -2.26 3.12 -4.11
CA SER A 149 -1.35 2.83 -3.01
C SER A 149 -0.89 1.37 -3.04
N GLY A 150 0.11 1.07 -2.25
CA GLY A 150 0.60 -0.28 -2.01
C GLY A 150 0.93 -0.49 -0.54
N ASN A 151 1.06 -1.76 -0.15
CA ASN A 151 1.10 -2.19 1.24
C ASN A 151 -0.12 -1.67 2.03
N THR A 152 -1.23 -1.55 1.32
CA THR A 152 -2.42 -0.84 1.78
C THR A 152 -3.12 -1.63 2.89
N SER A 153 -3.31 -0.97 4.04
CA SER A 153 -4.01 -1.58 5.17
C SER A 153 -3.41 -2.91 5.63
N LEU A 154 -2.07 -3.08 5.58
CA LEU A 154 -1.43 -4.32 6.04
C LEU A 154 -1.54 -4.50 7.54
N TRP A 155 -1.13 -3.47 8.31
CA TRP A 155 -1.12 -3.54 9.77
C TRP A 155 -2.38 -2.95 10.39
N GLN A 156 -3.07 -3.78 11.20
CA GLN A 156 -4.05 -3.26 12.14
C GLN A 156 -3.33 -2.52 13.26
N VAL A 157 -3.74 -1.27 13.50
CA VAL A 157 -3.34 -0.48 14.65
C VAL A 157 -4.54 -0.08 15.48
N ARG A 158 -4.33 0.23 16.76
CA ARG A 158 -5.35 0.83 17.61
C ARG A 158 -4.99 2.26 17.91
N MET A 159 -6.01 3.10 18.00
CA MET A 159 -5.88 4.46 18.50
C MET A 159 -6.28 4.45 19.97
N GLU A 160 -5.37 4.87 20.85
CA GLU A 160 -5.53 4.89 22.30
C GLU A 160 -5.24 6.32 22.85
N GLY A 161 -5.42 6.54 24.12
CA GLY A 161 -5.37 7.86 24.74
C GLY A 161 -6.77 8.52 24.78
N ASP A 162 -6.91 9.56 25.61
CA ASP A 162 -8.19 10.24 25.81
C ASP A 162 -8.71 10.93 24.52
N ASP A 163 -7.80 11.40 23.68
CA ASP A 163 -8.08 12.07 22.40
C ASP A 163 -7.68 11.19 21.19
N HIS A 164 -7.55 9.87 21.36
CA HIS A 164 -7.07 8.93 20.34
C HIS A 164 -5.74 9.37 19.68
N ASP A 165 -4.86 9.97 20.47
CA ASP A 165 -3.61 10.57 20.02
C ASP A 165 -2.38 9.65 20.11
N VAL A 166 -2.58 8.41 20.53
CA VAL A 166 -1.53 7.38 20.61
C VAL A 166 -1.87 6.23 19.69
N MET A 167 -1.05 6.04 18.66
CA MET A 167 -1.12 4.87 17.79
C MET A 167 -0.39 3.69 18.42
N VAL A 168 -1.08 2.56 18.63
CA VAL A 168 -0.54 1.32 19.18
C VAL A 168 -0.36 0.29 18.08
N GLY A 169 0.86 -0.27 17.97
CA GLY A 169 1.21 -1.29 16.99
C GLY A 169 2.29 -2.24 17.50
N TYR A 170 1.91 -3.45 17.88
CA TYR A 170 2.86 -4.50 18.30
C TYR A 170 3.51 -5.21 17.11
N LYS A 171 2.83 -5.30 15.97
CA LYS A 171 3.35 -5.89 14.74
C LYS A 171 3.87 -7.34 14.94
N ALA A 172 5.14 -7.58 14.63
CA ALA A 172 5.78 -8.87 14.84
C ALA A 172 5.81 -9.32 16.31
N PHE A 173 5.65 -8.39 17.24
CA PHE A 173 5.58 -8.66 18.68
C PHE A 173 4.14 -8.78 19.21
N PHE A 174 3.16 -9.03 18.34
CA PHE A 174 1.74 -9.11 18.68
C PHE A 174 1.42 -10.06 19.85
N LYS A 175 2.30 -11.03 20.16
CA LYS A 175 2.18 -11.90 21.35
C LYS A 175 2.26 -11.14 22.67
N ASN A 176 2.79 -9.91 22.65
CA ASN A 176 2.85 -9.02 23.80
C ASN A 176 1.63 -8.07 23.84
N ASP A 177 0.76 -8.12 22.83
CA ASP A 177 -0.45 -7.31 22.82
C ASP A 177 -1.42 -7.79 23.93
N PRO A 178 -1.85 -6.91 24.85
CA PRO A 178 -2.67 -7.30 25.98
C PRO A 178 -4.06 -7.81 25.59
N LEU A 179 -4.50 -7.60 24.35
CA LEU A 179 -5.78 -8.09 23.86
C LEU A 179 -5.74 -9.55 23.40
N LEU A 180 -4.54 -10.12 23.18
CA LEU A 180 -4.42 -11.52 22.75
C LEU A 180 -4.99 -12.47 23.82
N GLY A 181 -5.86 -13.41 23.40
CA GLY A 181 -6.54 -14.34 24.30
C GLY A 181 -7.70 -13.72 25.08
N THR A 182 -8.13 -12.50 24.77
CA THR A 182 -9.32 -11.86 25.35
C THR A 182 -10.51 -11.90 24.40
N ALA A 183 -11.68 -11.43 24.84
CA ALA A 183 -12.85 -11.25 23.97
C ALA A 183 -12.63 -10.22 22.85
N ARG A 184 -11.58 -9.40 22.94
CA ARG A 184 -11.17 -8.41 21.93
C ARG A 184 -9.99 -8.87 21.08
N GLU A 185 -9.72 -10.15 21.00
CA GLU A 185 -8.57 -10.71 20.29
C GLU A 185 -8.50 -10.31 18.81
N ALA A 186 -9.64 -10.11 18.16
CA ALA A 186 -9.70 -9.61 16.78
C ALA A 186 -9.17 -8.17 16.59
N GLU A 187 -8.90 -7.45 17.69
CA GLU A 187 -8.32 -6.09 17.67
C GLU A 187 -6.80 -6.11 17.98
N VAL A 188 -6.16 -7.27 18.04
CA VAL A 188 -4.71 -7.40 18.20
C VAL A 188 -4.00 -6.73 17.03
N THR A 189 -2.96 -5.95 17.32
CA THR A 189 -2.23 -5.18 16.33
C THR A 189 -1.19 -6.03 15.58
N THR A 190 -1.67 -6.79 14.62
CA THR A 190 -0.96 -7.64 13.66
C THR A 190 -1.50 -7.37 12.25
N PHE A 191 -1.29 -8.27 11.28
CA PHE A 191 -1.90 -8.11 9.96
C PHE A 191 -3.42 -8.17 10.03
N TRP A 192 -4.11 -7.41 9.20
CA TRP A 192 -5.55 -7.57 9.02
C TRP A 192 -5.92 -8.95 8.48
N SER A 193 -5.05 -9.53 7.63
CA SER A 193 -5.17 -10.89 7.09
C SER A 193 -4.68 -12.00 8.05
N ASP A 194 -4.24 -11.65 9.28
CA ASP A 194 -3.87 -12.63 10.29
C ASP A 194 -5.06 -13.52 10.67
N VAL A 195 -4.81 -14.82 10.86
CA VAL A 195 -5.84 -15.78 11.29
C VAL A 195 -6.52 -15.40 12.61
N VAL A 196 -5.87 -14.61 13.46
CA VAL A 196 -6.41 -14.09 14.72
C VAL A 196 -7.39 -12.95 14.47
N VAL A 197 -7.11 -12.07 13.52
CA VAL A 197 -7.97 -10.92 13.14
C VAL A 197 -9.10 -11.37 12.20
N GLY A 198 -8.77 -12.16 11.18
CA GLY A 198 -9.73 -12.76 10.27
C GLY A 198 -10.48 -11.77 9.36
N ARG A 199 -9.89 -10.60 9.09
CA ARG A 199 -10.51 -9.56 8.24
C ARG A 199 -9.50 -9.12 7.16
N PRO A 200 -9.23 -9.97 6.15
CA PRO A 200 -8.21 -9.66 5.15
C PRO A 200 -8.52 -8.37 4.39
N GLU A 201 -7.49 -7.61 4.07
CA GLU A 201 -7.57 -6.37 3.31
C GLU A 201 -8.10 -6.58 1.89
N ASN A 202 -7.89 -7.78 1.33
CA ASN A 202 -8.44 -8.18 0.02
C ASN A 202 -9.95 -7.95 -0.11
N ALA A 203 -10.71 -8.12 0.98
CA ALA A 203 -12.15 -7.90 0.95
C ALA A 203 -12.52 -6.44 0.68
N MET A 204 -11.67 -5.49 1.08
CA MET A 204 -11.87 -4.05 0.88
C MET A 204 -11.23 -3.56 -0.42
N THR A 205 -9.98 -3.92 -0.68
CA THR A 205 -9.18 -3.37 -1.79
C THR A 205 -9.12 -4.27 -3.02
N GLY A 206 -9.47 -5.55 -2.88
CA GLY A 206 -9.26 -6.60 -3.88
C GLY A 206 -7.88 -7.25 -3.83
N VAL A 207 -6.93 -6.68 -3.08
CA VAL A 207 -5.53 -7.11 -3.03
C VAL A 207 -4.94 -7.01 -1.63
N SER A 208 -3.77 -7.64 -1.40
CA SER A 208 -3.03 -7.62 -0.15
C SER A 208 -1.53 -7.70 -0.38
N PHE A 209 -0.74 -7.05 0.46
CA PHE A 209 0.70 -7.23 0.50
C PHE A 209 1.10 -8.69 0.71
N THR A 210 0.31 -9.45 1.45
CA THR A 210 0.59 -10.87 1.72
C THR A 210 0.53 -11.76 0.47
N ARG A 211 -0.07 -11.27 -0.63
CA ARG A 211 -0.10 -11.91 -1.96
C ARG A 211 0.72 -11.13 -3.00
N GLY A 212 1.19 -9.95 -2.61
CA GLY A 212 2.11 -9.10 -3.36
C GLY A 212 3.55 -9.32 -2.94
N GLY A 213 4.06 -8.41 -2.12
CA GLY A 213 5.45 -8.40 -1.66
C GLY A 213 6.25 -7.26 -2.27
N TYR A 214 7.51 -7.52 -2.58
CA TYR A 214 8.43 -6.48 -3.06
C TYR A 214 8.73 -6.59 -4.55
N HIS A 215 8.85 -5.43 -5.17
CA HIS A 215 9.42 -5.27 -6.50
C HIS A 215 10.53 -4.23 -6.44
N ARG A 216 11.71 -4.53 -7.00
CA ARG A 216 12.84 -3.60 -7.13
C ARG A 216 13.40 -3.06 -5.81
N ILE A 217 13.54 -3.91 -4.80
CA ILE A 217 14.17 -3.53 -3.53
C ILE A 217 15.56 -4.18 -3.37
N GLY A 218 16.60 -3.35 -3.26
CA GLY A 218 17.97 -3.80 -3.06
C GLY A 218 18.50 -4.70 -4.18
N ARG A 219 19.32 -5.70 -3.80
CA ARG A 219 19.85 -6.71 -4.72
C ARG A 219 18.88 -7.86 -5.01
N ASN A 220 17.81 -7.93 -4.25
CA ASN A 220 16.83 -9.00 -4.30
C ASN A 220 15.62 -8.62 -5.14
N VAL A 221 15.88 -7.77 -6.10
CA VAL A 221 14.85 -7.22 -7.00
C VAL A 221 14.30 -8.32 -7.87
N THR A 222 12.99 -8.43 -7.90
CA THR A 222 12.31 -9.24 -8.89
C THR A 222 12.67 -8.75 -10.28
N SER A 223 12.98 -9.65 -11.18
CA SER A 223 13.31 -9.33 -12.56
C SER A 223 12.04 -8.89 -13.31
N GLY A 224 11.72 -7.63 -13.27
CA GLY A 224 10.60 -7.03 -14.00
C GLY A 224 10.97 -5.63 -14.43
N LEU A 225 10.17 -5.06 -15.30
CA LEU A 225 10.40 -3.72 -15.84
C LEU A 225 9.86 -2.60 -14.93
N GLY A 226 9.18 -2.94 -13.80
CA GLY A 226 8.56 -1.95 -12.93
C GLY A 226 7.28 -1.37 -13.52
N GLY A 227 6.57 -2.16 -14.33
CA GLY A 227 5.30 -1.83 -14.94
C GLY A 227 4.40 -3.05 -15.06
N TYR A 228 3.11 -2.84 -15.32
CA TYR A 228 2.12 -3.91 -15.41
C TYR A 228 2.03 -4.48 -16.81
N THR A 229 2.06 -5.81 -16.95
CA THR A 229 1.58 -6.46 -18.16
C THR A 229 0.06 -6.35 -18.21
N VAL A 230 -0.47 -5.71 -19.25
CA VAL A 230 -1.91 -5.44 -19.43
C VAL A 230 -2.62 -6.70 -19.89
N HIS A 231 -3.72 -7.09 -19.22
CA HIS A 231 -4.52 -8.27 -19.54
C HIS A 231 -5.88 -7.93 -20.18
N ARG A 232 -6.57 -6.89 -19.70
CA ARG A 232 -7.91 -6.51 -20.15
C ARG A 232 -7.92 -5.09 -20.72
N ALA A 233 -7.25 -4.90 -21.86
CA ALA A 233 -7.08 -3.60 -22.50
C ALA A 233 -8.41 -2.91 -22.90
N GLY A 234 -9.51 -3.66 -23.01
CA GLY A 234 -10.85 -3.11 -23.26
C GLY A 234 -11.57 -2.57 -22.03
N HIS A 235 -10.97 -2.62 -20.84
CA HIS A 235 -11.57 -2.03 -19.65
C HIS A 235 -11.52 -0.49 -19.71
N TRP A 236 -12.56 0.17 -19.24
CA TRP A 236 -12.76 1.62 -19.36
C TRP A 236 -11.62 2.47 -18.79
N ILE A 237 -10.84 1.99 -17.80
CA ILE A 237 -9.70 2.75 -17.27
C ILE A 237 -8.65 3.02 -18.34
N PHE A 238 -8.57 2.18 -19.37
CA PHE A 238 -7.60 2.31 -20.46
C PHE A 238 -8.11 3.13 -21.64
N ASP A 239 -9.32 3.69 -21.56
CA ASP A 239 -9.86 4.54 -22.63
C ASP A 239 -8.92 5.69 -22.94
N GLY A 240 -8.55 5.86 -24.21
CA GLY A 240 -7.65 6.91 -24.69
C GLY A 240 -6.15 6.69 -24.41
N THR A 241 -5.74 5.57 -23.78
CA THR A 241 -4.31 5.28 -23.52
C THR A 241 -3.58 4.65 -24.70
N GLY A 242 -4.33 3.98 -25.58
CA GLY A 242 -3.77 3.21 -26.69
C GLY A 242 -3.08 1.90 -26.29
N VAL A 243 -3.18 1.46 -25.03
CA VAL A 243 -2.58 0.19 -24.59
C VAL A 243 -3.34 -1.01 -25.14
N GLY A 244 -2.60 -2.05 -25.49
CA GLY A 244 -3.10 -3.35 -25.94
C GLY A 244 -2.84 -4.48 -24.94
N TYR A 245 -3.43 -5.64 -25.19
CA TYR A 245 -3.13 -6.86 -24.45
C TYR A 245 -1.63 -7.20 -24.55
N GLY A 246 -0.99 -7.44 -23.41
CA GLY A 246 0.44 -7.77 -23.33
C GLY A 246 1.38 -6.56 -23.31
N ASP A 247 0.89 -5.34 -23.52
CA ASP A 247 1.72 -4.15 -23.35
C ASP A 247 2.17 -3.98 -21.89
N VAL A 248 3.29 -3.31 -21.69
CA VAL A 248 3.83 -3.01 -20.36
C VAL A 248 3.55 -1.56 -20.00
N LEU A 249 2.64 -1.35 -19.07
CA LEU A 249 2.17 -0.04 -18.62
C LEU A 249 3.07 0.53 -17.52
N GLY A 250 3.53 1.79 -17.66
CA GLY A 250 4.18 2.57 -16.61
C GLY A 250 5.62 2.17 -16.28
N ALA A 251 6.26 1.30 -17.08
CA ALA A 251 7.63 0.85 -16.84
C ALA A 251 8.66 1.99 -16.89
N SER A 252 8.45 3.00 -17.74
CA SER A 252 9.34 4.16 -17.88
C SER A 252 9.47 4.97 -16.60
N ALA A 253 8.41 5.00 -15.79
CA ALA A 253 8.34 5.70 -14.52
C ALA A 253 8.47 4.77 -13.31
N THR A 254 8.59 3.45 -13.53
CA THR A 254 8.67 2.45 -12.48
C THR A 254 7.46 2.50 -11.53
N VAL A 255 6.25 2.52 -12.08
CA VAL A 255 5.01 2.63 -11.29
C VAL A 255 4.71 1.40 -10.45
N VAL A 256 5.34 0.26 -10.72
CA VAL A 256 5.38 -0.86 -9.80
C VAL A 256 6.59 -0.66 -8.91
N GLY A 257 6.33 -0.16 -7.73
CA GLY A 257 7.29 0.29 -6.76
C GLY A 257 7.67 -0.73 -5.73
N TYR A 258 8.28 -0.27 -4.63
CA TYR A 258 9.00 -1.18 -3.77
C TYR A 258 8.10 -2.13 -2.96
N GLU A 259 6.90 -1.71 -2.57
CA GLU A 259 5.92 -2.56 -1.92
C GLU A 259 4.64 -2.63 -2.73
N CYS A 260 4.14 -3.86 -2.87
CA CYS A 260 3.08 -4.18 -3.81
C CYS A 260 2.05 -5.10 -3.20
N ASP A 261 0.82 -4.95 -3.66
CA ASP A 261 -0.32 -5.75 -3.23
C ASP A 261 -0.84 -6.60 -4.39
N GLY A 262 -1.22 -7.83 -4.09
CA GLY A 262 -1.73 -8.77 -5.06
C GLY A 262 -2.90 -9.59 -4.53
N CYS A 263 -3.33 -10.54 -5.34
CA CYS A 263 -4.35 -11.51 -4.95
C CYS A 263 -3.99 -12.89 -5.47
N GLU A 264 -4.64 -13.91 -4.94
CA GLU A 264 -4.52 -15.27 -5.43
C GLU A 264 -5.37 -15.43 -6.71
N PHE A 265 -4.73 -15.85 -7.80
CA PHE A 265 -5.42 -15.98 -9.09
C PHE A 265 -4.95 -17.20 -9.90
N THR A 266 -5.76 -17.57 -10.88
CA THR A 266 -5.46 -18.62 -11.85
C THR A 266 -5.69 -18.10 -13.26
N TYR A 267 -5.02 -18.71 -14.25
CA TYR A 267 -5.24 -18.38 -15.65
C TYR A 267 -6.34 -19.27 -16.26
N ARG A 268 -7.27 -18.64 -16.99
CA ARG A 268 -8.24 -19.31 -17.84
C ARG A 268 -8.30 -18.56 -19.18
N ASP A 269 -8.18 -19.29 -20.28
CA ASP A 269 -8.20 -18.73 -21.64
C ASP A 269 -7.22 -17.56 -21.86
N GLY A 270 -6.05 -17.63 -21.22
CA GLY A 270 -4.99 -16.62 -21.32
C GLY A 270 -5.19 -15.38 -20.42
N LEU A 271 -6.27 -15.30 -19.64
CA LEU A 271 -6.54 -14.20 -18.72
C LEU A 271 -6.46 -14.65 -17.25
N PRO A 272 -5.97 -13.77 -16.35
CA PRO A 272 -5.98 -14.05 -14.91
C PRO A 272 -7.35 -13.80 -14.30
N TYR A 273 -7.76 -14.67 -13.37
CA TYR A 273 -9.00 -14.59 -12.59
C TYR A 273 -8.71 -14.83 -11.12
N ALA A 274 -9.16 -13.93 -10.26
CA ALA A 274 -9.06 -14.10 -8.82
C ALA A 274 -9.75 -15.40 -8.38
N THR A 275 -9.14 -16.14 -7.45
CA THR A 275 -9.72 -17.38 -6.89
C THR A 275 -10.76 -17.08 -5.82
N GLY A 276 -10.60 -15.95 -5.12
CA GLY A 276 -11.40 -15.58 -3.96
C GLY A 276 -10.99 -16.27 -2.65
N GLU A 277 -10.01 -17.19 -2.69
CA GLU A 277 -9.56 -17.95 -1.51
C GLU A 277 -8.88 -17.07 -0.44
N ASP A 278 -8.40 -15.90 -0.85
CA ASP A 278 -7.74 -14.90 0.00
C ASP A 278 -8.67 -13.76 0.45
N GLY A 279 -9.96 -13.85 0.14
CA GLY A 279 -10.97 -12.84 0.43
C GLY A 279 -11.19 -11.82 -0.69
N THR A 280 -10.46 -11.90 -1.80
CA THR A 280 -10.68 -11.07 -2.98
C THR A 280 -12.10 -11.28 -3.53
N PRO A 281 -12.88 -10.21 -3.81
CA PRO A 281 -14.23 -10.34 -4.34
C PRO A 281 -14.25 -11.12 -5.65
N SER A 282 -15.27 -11.98 -5.84
CA SER A 282 -15.42 -12.80 -7.05
C SER A 282 -15.63 -12.00 -8.33
N THR A 283 -16.06 -10.74 -8.19
CA THR A 283 -16.22 -9.78 -9.29
C THR A 283 -14.96 -8.99 -9.61
N PHE A 284 -13.85 -9.27 -8.93
CA PHE A 284 -12.58 -8.57 -9.13
C PHE A 284 -11.97 -8.91 -10.50
N GLU A 285 -11.81 -7.90 -11.34
CA GLU A 285 -11.16 -8.00 -12.64
C GLU A 285 -9.69 -7.62 -12.53
N ILE A 286 -8.81 -8.58 -12.83
CA ILE A 286 -7.36 -8.32 -12.89
C ILE A 286 -7.05 -7.69 -14.24
N LEU A 287 -6.66 -6.43 -14.24
CA LEU A 287 -6.42 -5.60 -15.43
C LEU A 287 -4.96 -5.64 -15.87
N GLY A 288 -4.05 -5.73 -14.90
CA GLY A 288 -2.62 -5.84 -15.13
C GLY A 288 -1.90 -6.50 -13.98
N THR A 289 -0.75 -7.12 -14.26
CA THR A 289 0.10 -7.78 -13.25
C THR A 289 1.56 -7.47 -13.46
N CYS A 290 2.33 -7.45 -12.36
CA CYS A 290 3.78 -7.41 -12.39
C CYS A 290 4.34 -8.36 -11.33
N PRO A 291 5.32 -9.23 -11.63
CA PRO A 291 5.87 -10.18 -10.65
C PRO A 291 6.49 -9.47 -9.44
N THR A 292 6.27 -10.02 -8.26
CA THR A 292 6.85 -9.61 -6.98
C THR A 292 7.30 -10.82 -6.18
N GLN A 293 7.93 -10.61 -5.03
CA GLN A 293 8.27 -11.71 -4.12
C GLN A 293 8.44 -11.22 -2.69
N HIS A 294 8.24 -12.11 -1.74
CA HIS A 294 8.62 -11.89 -0.35
C HIS A 294 10.07 -12.28 -0.10
N PHE A 295 10.69 -11.70 0.93
CA PHE A 295 12.04 -12.04 1.32
C PHE A 295 12.11 -13.43 1.97
N THR A 296 12.98 -14.27 1.43
CA THR A 296 13.45 -15.49 2.07
C THR A 296 14.65 -15.19 2.99
N ARG A 297 15.20 -16.21 3.65
CA ARG A 297 16.43 -16.05 4.45
C ARG A 297 17.61 -15.59 3.60
N GLU A 298 17.68 -16.07 2.36
CA GLU A 298 18.76 -15.81 1.41
C GLU A 298 18.63 -14.45 0.74
N THR A 299 17.41 -13.98 0.53
CA THR A 299 17.14 -12.76 -0.22
C THR A 299 16.91 -11.54 0.67
N ALA A 300 16.72 -11.72 1.97
CA ALA A 300 16.49 -10.64 2.90
C ALA A 300 17.64 -9.62 2.90
N PRO A 301 17.36 -8.30 2.82
CA PRO A 301 18.39 -7.25 2.88
C PRO A 301 19.21 -7.32 4.17
N ARG A 302 18.59 -7.80 5.25
CA ARG A 302 19.23 -8.10 6.53
C ARG A 302 18.81 -9.51 6.93
N PRO A 303 19.74 -10.49 6.87
CA PRO A 303 19.43 -11.87 7.23
C PRO A 303 18.84 -11.97 8.65
N PRO A 304 17.77 -12.75 8.84
CA PRO A 304 17.23 -12.97 10.18
C PRO A 304 18.24 -13.71 11.07
N LYS A 305 18.22 -13.42 12.36
CA LYS A 305 19.07 -14.10 13.32
C LYS A 305 18.70 -15.58 13.45
N PRO A 306 19.61 -16.45 13.95
CA PRO A 306 19.27 -17.83 14.25
C PRO A 306 18.02 -17.91 15.15
N GLY A 307 17.02 -18.69 14.70
CA GLY A 307 15.74 -18.85 15.41
C GLY A 307 14.65 -17.80 15.07
N GLU A 308 15.00 -16.69 14.44
CA GLU A 308 14.01 -15.74 13.91
C GLU A 308 13.47 -16.24 12.55
N PRO A 309 12.17 -16.06 12.26
CA PRO A 309 11.62 -16.36 10.95
C PRO A 309 12.12 -15.38 9.90
N SER A 310 12.23 -15.83 8.65
CA SER A 310 12.27 -14.91 7.50
C SER A 310 10.92 -14.24 7.35
N GLU A 311 10.85 -13.20 6.53
CA GLU A 311 9.58 -12.53 6.23
C GLU A 311 8.55 -13.50 5.64
N LEU A 312 8.96 -14.31 4.65
CA LEU A 312 8.11 -15.33 4.05
C LEU A 312 7.54 -16.31 5.10
N GLU A 313 8.41 -16.83 6.00
CA GLU A 313 7.98 -17.71 7.10
C GLU A 313 7.04 -17.00 8.08
N TYR A 314 7.29 -15.71 8.33
CA TYR A 314 6.46 -14.91 9.22
C TYR A 314 5.06 -14.71 8.60
N ILE A 315 4.98 -14.24 7.35
CA ILE A 315 3.71 -14.03 6.65
C ILE A 315 2.91 -15.34 6.59
N ALA A 316 3.52 -16.45 6.16
CA ALA A 316 2.85 -17.75 6.11
C ALA A 316 2.26 -18.13 7.47
N SER A 317 3.02 -17.93 8.55
CA SER A 317 2.54 -18.22 9.91
C SER A 317 1.37 -17.35 10.35
N ARG A 318 1.25 -16.13 9.82
CA ARG A 318 0.15 -15.21 10.18
C ARG A 318 -1.09 -15.45 9.33
N VAL A 319 -0.91 -15.65 8.03
CA VAL A 319 -2.03 -15.79 7.08
C VAL A 319 -2.62 -17.21 7.10
N PHE A 320 -1.78 -18.24 7.26
CA PHE A 320 -2.21 -19.64 7.22
C PHE A 320 -2.13 -20.36 8.57
N GLY A 321 -1.59 -19.71 9.61
CA GLY A 321 -1.34 -20.33 10.90
C GLY A 321 -0.23 -21.38 10.89
N THR A 322 0.52 -21.53 9.79
CA THR A 322 1.58 -22.54 9.62
C THR A 322 2.76 -22.01 8.82
N ARG A 323 3.91 -22.70 8.93
CA ARG A 323 5.12 -22.45 8.13
C ARG A 323 5.48 -23.65 7.26
N GLU A 324 4.53 -24.53 7.00
CA GLU A 324 4.77 -25.69 6.13
C GLU A 324 5.13 -25.23 4.71
N PRO A 325 5.93 -26.04 3.97
CA PRO A 325 6.42 -25.67 2.64
C PRO A 325 5.31 -25.25 1.67
N GLU A 326 4.17 -25.96 1.70
CA GLU A 326 3.03 -25.66 0.83
C GLU A 326 2.44 -24.25 1.10
N ALA A 327 2.32 -23.86 2.37
CA ALA A 327 1.84 -22.55 2.74
C ALA A 327 2.79 -21.43 2.30
N MET A 328 4.10 -21.66 2.46
CA MET A 328 5.11 -20.70 2.01
C MET A 328 5.16 -20.59 0.48
N GLU A 329 4.99 -21.70 -0.24
CA GLU A 329 5.03 -21.69 -1.70
C GLU A 329 3.86 -20.89 -2.31
N ARG A 330 2.68 -20.91 -1.68
CA ARG A 330 1.49 -20.12 -2.10
C ARG A 330 1.73 -18.61 -2.14
N ILE A 331 2.71 -18.10 -1.38
CA ILE A 331 2.98 -16.66 -1.26
C ILE A 331 4.43 -16.27 -1.61
N ARG A 332 5.28 -17.24 -1.96
CA ARG A 332 6.69 -16.96 -2.29
C ARG A 332 6.85 -15.99 -3.45
N HIS A 333 6.07 -16.22 -4.50
CA HIS A 333 6.04 -15.44 -5.73
C HIS A 333 4.67 -14.78 -5.84
N GLY A 334 4.63 -13.48 -5.58
CA GLY A 334 3.43 -12.66 -5.67
C GLY A 334 3.37 -11.85 -6.96
N HIS A 335 2.41 -10.97 -7.01
CA HIS A 335 2.24 -9.99 -8.08
C HIS A 335 1.75 -8.68 -7.51
N ALA A 336 2.23 -7.55 -8.05
CA ALA A 336 1.48 -6.31 -8.01
C ALA A 336 0.30 -6.46 -8.95
N VAL A 337 -0.91 -6.17 -8.49
CA VAL A 337 -2.13 -6.32 -9.28
C VAL A 337 -2.84 -4.98 -9.42
N LEU A 338 -2.92 -4.50 -10.66
CA LEU A 338 -3.85 -3.45 -11.06
C LEU A 338 -5.21 -4.12 -11.33
N GLY A 339 -6.26 -3.72 -10.62
CA GLY A 339 -7.56 -4.34 -10.78
C GLY A 339 -8.72 -3.51 -10.25
N ALA A 340 -9.93 -3.97 -10.50
CA ALA A 340 -11.14 -3.31 -10.04
C ALA A 340 -12.28 -4.31 -9.83
N PHE A 341 -13.23 -3.94 -8.96
CA PHE A 341 -14.51 -4.64 -8.83
C PHE A 341 -15.64 -3.64 -8.59
N THR A 342 -16.84 -4.07 -8.87
CA THR A 342 -18.05 -3.31 -8.55
C THR A 342 -18.92 -4.16 -7.62
N ASN A 343 -19.39 -3.55 -6.51
CA ASN A 343 -20.23 -4.22 -5.54
C ASN A 343 -21.72 -4.16 -5.93
N ASP A 344 -22.59 -4.80 -5.16
CA ASP A 344 -24.04 -4.84 -5.41
C ASP A 344 -24.72 -3.47 -5.30
N ALA A 345 -24.10 -2.51 -4.60
CA ALA A 345 -24.59 -1.12 -4.50
C ALA A 345 -24.19 -0.25 -5.73
N GLY A 346 -23.41 -0.82 -6.66
CA GLY A 346 -22.91 -0.12 -7.84
C GLY A 346 -21.62 0.67 -7.58
N ALA A 347 -21.05 0.62 -6.39
CA ALA A 347 -19.78 1.25 -6.08
C ALA A 347 -18.63 0.50 -6.75
N THR A 348 -17.73 1.23 -7.38
CA THR A 348 -16.50 0.70 -7.97
C THR A 348 -15.32 0.92 -7.04
N VAL A 349 -14.59 -0.15 -6.77
CA VAL A 349 -13.29 -0.13 -6.08
C VAL A 349 -12.22 -0.46 -7.08
N LEU A 350 -11.21 0.42 -7.20
CA LEU A 350 -10.05 0.25 -8.05
C LEU A 350 -8.79 0.23 -7.20
N THR A 351 -7.83 -0.60 -7.55
CA THR A 351 -6.52 -0.65 -6.89
C THR A 351 -5.38 -0.69 -7.91
N SER A 352 -4.30 0.03 -7.64
CA SER A 352 -3.05 -0.12 -8.38
C SER A 352 -2.17 -1.25 -7.80
N GLY A 353 -2.34 -1.58 -6.52
CA GLY A 353 -1.51 -2.57 -5.85
C GLY A 353 -0.02 -2.23 -5.86
N SER A 354 0.33 -0.95 -5.76
CA SER A 354 1.72 -0.48 -5.74
C SER A 354 1.84 0.87 -5.06
N THR A 355 2.89 1.07 -4.25
CA THR A 355 3.21 2.36 -3.63
C THR A 355 3.50 3.45 -4.65
N ASP A 356 3.98 3.12 -5.85
CA ASP A 356 4.68 4.07 -6.72
C ASP A 356 3.85 4.59 -7.90
N TRP A 357 2.51 4.43 -7.88
CA TRP A 357 1.64 4.95 -8.94
C TRP A 357 1.86 6.46 -9.21
N ALA A 358 1.97 7.26 -8.15
CA ALA A 358 2.16 8.70 -8.24
C ALA A 358 3.49 9.10 -8.91
N HIS A 359 4.47 8.20 -8.97
CA HIS A 359 5.71 8.42 -9.71
C HIS A 359 5.47 8.54 -11.23
N GLY A 360 4.46 7.83 -11.76
CA GLY A 360 4.03 7.99 -13.16
C GLY A 360 3.49 9.39 -13.43
N LEU A 361 2.73 9.94 -12.48
CA LEU A 361 2.20 11.31 -12.57
C LEU A 361 3.31 12.36 -12.47
N ALA A 362 4.27 12.16 -11.57
CA ALA A 362 5.45 13.01 -11.43
C ALA A 362 6.33 13.00 -12.68
N ALA A 363 6.46 11.82 -13.31
CA ALA A 363 7.21 11.64 -14.56
C ALA A 363 6.43 12.09 -15.81
N ARG A 364 5.17 12.48 -15.67
CA ARG A 364 4.26 12.82 -16.79
C ARG A 364 4.12 11.67 -17.79
N ASP A 365 4.02 10.44 -17.30
CA ASP A 365 3.73 9.29 -18.14
C ASP A 365 2.31 9.42 -18.71
N PRO A 366 2.15 9.53 -20.05
CA PRO A 366 0.86 9.85 -20.65
C PRO A 366 -0.20 8.79 -20.44
N GLN A 367 0.18 7.53 -20.29
CA GLN A 367 -0.75 6.44 -20.04
C GLN A 367 -1.22 6.46 -18.58
N ILE A 368 -0.33 6.67 -17.63
CA ILE A 368 -0.65 6.81 -16.20
C ILE A 368 -1.52 8.03 -15.95
N GLU A 369 -1.17 9.18 -16.56
CA GLU A 369 -2.01 10.40 -16.48
C GLU A 369 -3.42 10.15 -17.04
N GLN A 370 -3.53 9.48 -18.20
CA GLN A 370 -4.83 9.21 -18.82
C GLN A 370 -5.69 8.25 -17.96
N ILE A 371 -5.11 7.17 -17.43
CA ILE A 371 -5.82 6.24 -16.54
C ILE A 371 -6.31 6.99 -15.29
N THR A 372 -5.45 7.75 -14.65
CA THR A 372 -5.83 8.51 -13.45
C THR A 372 -6.93 9.51 -13.74
N ARG A 373 -6.88 10.20 -14.90
CA ARG A 373 -7.95 11.08 -15.36
C ARG A 373 -9.26 10.34 -15.57
N ASN A 374 -9.24 9.17 -16.22
CA ASN A 374 -10.44 8.36 -16.45
C ASN A 374 -11.09 7.97 -15.11
N VAL A 375 -10.28 7.56 -14.13
CA VAL A 375 -10.75 7.18 -12.79
C VAL A 375 -11.38 8.37 -12.08
N LEU A 376 -10.67 9.50 -11.96
CA LEU A 376 -11.19 10.68 -11.26
C LEU A 376 -12.43 11.25 -11.94
N THR A 377 -12.51 11.23 -13.27
CA THR A 377 -13.67 11.75 -14.01
C THR A 377 -14.88 10.85 -13.88
N ARG A 378 -14.70 9.54 -13.83
CA ARG A 378 -15.82 8.58 -13.82
C ARG A 378 -16.34 8.29 -12.43
N LEU A 379 -15.48 8.29 -11.42
CA LEU A 379 -15.79 7.83 -10.06
C LEU A 379 -15.91 9.00 -9.05
N GLY A 380 -15.40 10.18 -9.39
CA GLY A 380 -15.38 11.39 -8.56
C GLY A 380 -16.66 12.21 -8.52
#